data_258a7527662a2aa26a246173dae8381a
#
_entry.id   258a7527662a2aa26a246173dae8381a
#
_cell.length_a   1.000
_cell.length_b   1.000
_cell.length_c   1.000
_cell.angle_alpha   90.00
_cell.angle_beta   90.00
_cell.angle_gamma   90.00
#
_symmetry.space_group_name_H-M   'P 1'
#
loop_
_entity.id
_entity.type
_entity.pdbx_description
1 polymer ?
#
loop_
_entity_poly.entity_id
_entity_poly.type
_entity_poly.pdbx_seq_one_letter_code
_entity_poly.pdbx_strand_id
1 'polypeptide(L)'
;MKSEHLPGAPADTQQAWQALHAAACQPYHQAGRWAWHWARGKLGRDPVFRGMLERGDLLPEARVVDIGCGQGLMASLLQACAAMQAAGQWPAGWPRPASASSYIGIELMPKDVARAQRALAGLPLQPQFICADMCEAHVPPCDVVVILDVLHYVDHAAQLGVLQKVRQALAPQGRLLLRVGDAANQRGFAVSQWVDRVVTLARGHRVPPTWGRTLQAWTSLLQDLGFVVRSIPQSQGTPFANVLLVADLPGPA
;
A
#
# COMPACT_ATOMS: atom_id res chain seq x y z
N MET A 1 31.12 -30.16 18.41
CA MET A 1 29.75 -29.63 18.54
C MET A 1 29.67 -28.34 17.75
N LYS A 2 29.08 -28.38 16.54
CA LYS A 2 28.82 -27.19 15.75
C LYS A 2 27.52 -26.55 16.29
N SER A 3 27.57 -25.30 16.75
CA SER A 3 26.39 -24.56 17.13
C SER A 3 25.52 -24.34 15.90
N GLU A 4 24.38 -24.98 15.86
CA GLU A 4 23.32 -24.68 14.89
C GLU A 4 22.86 -23.23 15.11
N HIS A 5 23.13 -22.42 14.11
CA HIS A 5 22.68 -21.06 14.07
C HIS A 5 21.15 -21.08 13.85
N LEU A 6 20.38 -20.73 14.88
CA LEU A 6 18.92 -20.58 14.78
C LEU A 6 18.59 -19.45 13.79
N PRO A 7 17.67 -19.65 12.85
CA PRO A 7 17.34 -18.66 11.83
C PRO A 7 16.64 -17.45 12.42
N GLY A 8 17.08 -16.24 12.04
CA GLY A 8 16.34 -15.02 12.16
C GLY A 8 16.42 -14.29 13.51
N ALA A 9 17.63 -13.82 13.88
CA ALA A 9 17.76 -12.90 15.02
C ALA A 9 17.05 -11.54 14.72
N PRO A 10 16.40 -10.89 15.69
CA PRO A 10 15.72 -9.59 15.53
C PRO A 10 16.60 -8.48 14.92
N ALA A 11 17.91 -8.54 15.13
CA ALA A 11 18.89 -7.61 14.56
C ALA A 11 19.01 -7.72 13.03
N ASP A 12 18.86 -8.92 12.46
CA ASP A 12 18.95 -9.17 11.03
C ASP A 12 17.76 -8.55 10.27
N THR A 13 16.55 -8.72 10.79
CA THR A 13 15.33 -8.15 10.18
C THR A 13 15.30 -6.62 10.23
N GLN A 14 15.84 -6.02 11.29
CA GLN A 14 15.94 -4.56 11.42
C GLN A 14 16.95 -3.99 10.41
N GLN A 15 18.11 -4.65 10.27
CA GLN A 15 19.13 -4.25 9.30
C GLN A 15 18.62 -4.39 7.86
N ALA A 16 17.93 -5.50 7.55
CA ALA A 16 17.31 -5.73 6.27
C ALA A 16 16.25 -4.67 5.93
N TRP A 17 15.41 -4.30 6.91
CA TRP A 17 14.45 -3.21 6.72
C TRP A 17 15.15 -1.87 6.42
N GLN A 18 16.23 -1.55 7.12
CA GLN A 18 16.98 -0.32 6.86
C GLN A 18 17.58 -0.31 5.44
N ALA A 19 18.10 -1.44 4.98
CA ALA A 19 18.62 -1.58 3.62
C ALA A 19 17.51 -1.43 2.57
N LEU A 20 16.37 -2.10 2.75
CA LEU A 20 15.18 -1.94 1.89
C LEU A 20 14.66 -0.52 1.83
N HIS A 21 14.54 0.13 3.00
CA HIS A 21 14.11 1.52 3.12
C HIS A 21 15.05 2.44 2.33
N ALA A 22 16.37 2.27 2.47
CA ALA A 22 17.35 3.07 1.74
C ALA A 22 17.25 2.83 0.23
N ALA A 23 17.19 1.56 -0.21
CA ALA A 23 17.09 1.18 -1.61
C ALA A 23 15.79 1.69 -2.25
N ALA A 24 14.64 1.52 -1.59
CA ALA A 24 13.35 1.99 -2.10
C ALA A 24 13.25 3.52 -2.16
N CYS A 25 13.98 4.26 -1.34
CA CYS A 25 13.97 5.72 -1.37
C CYS A 25 14.97 6.31 -2.37
N GLN A 26 16.00 5.56 -2.76
CA GLN A 26 17.09 6.05 -3.61
C GLN A 26 16.61 6.61 -4.97
N PRO A 27 15.67 5.99 -5.71
CA PRO A 27 15.22 6.49 -7.00
C PRO A 27 14.61 7.90 -6.95
N TYR A 28 14.05 8.29 -5.81
CA TYR A 28 13.39 9.60 -5.63
C TYR A 28 14.32 10.80 -5.67
N HIS A 29 15.64 10.59 -5.61
CA HIS A 29 16.61 11.67 -5.87
C HIS A 29 16.42 12.27 -7.28
N GLN A 30 16.03 11.46 -8.26
CA GLN A 30 15.76 11.92 -9.63
C GLN A 30 14.52 12.84 -9.73
N ALA A 31 13.55 12.68 -8.80
CA ALA A 31 12.38 13.55 -8.71
C ALA A 31 12.59 14.78 -7.81
N GLY A 32 13.78 14.93 -7.23
CA GLY A 32 14.20 16.09 -6.44
C GLY A 32 14.20 15.86 -4.92
N ARG A 33 14.88 16.76 -4.20
CA ARG A 33 15.10 16.65 -2.74
C ARG A 33 13.80 16.47 -1.95
N TRP A 34 12.75 17.20 -2.33
CA TRP A 34 11.46 17.09 -1.64
C TRP A 34 10.86 15.69 -1.78
N ALA A 35 10.84 15.12 -2.99
CA ALA A 35 10.31 13.78 -3.24
C ALA A 35 11.09 12.72 -2.45
N TRP A 36 12.43 12.85 -2.40
CA TRP A 36 13.27 11.94 -1.64
C TRP A 36 13.02 12.03 -0.12
N HIS A 37 12.93 13.25 0.46
CA HIS A 37 12.60 13.41 1.88
C HIS A 37 11.20 12.89 2.21
N TRP A 38 10.22 13.11 1.30
CA TRP A 38 8.87 12.59 1.44
C TRP A 38 8.85 11.06 1.44
N ALA A 39 9.51 10.41 0.47
CA ALA A 39 9.59 8.95 0.37
C ALA A 39 10.21 8.34 1.64
N ARG A 40 11.33 8.90 2.10
CA ARG A 40 11.98 8.48 3.35
C ARG A 40 11.08 8.62 4.57
N GLY A 41 10.39 9.75 4.67
CA GLY A 41 9.48 10.02 5.78
C GLY A 41 8.27 9.09 5.78
N LYS A 42 7.64 8.90 4.60
CA LYS A 42 6.46 8.04 4.47
C LYS A 42 6.83 6.57 4.72
N LEU A 43 7.86 6.05 4.04
CA LEU A 43 8.26 4.66 4.18
C LEU A 43 8.82 4.33 5.58
N GLY A 44 9.58 5.27 6.17
CA GLY A 44 10.23 5.04 7.46
C GLY A 44 9.34 5.22 8.68
N ARG A 45 8.23 5.98 8.57
CA ARG A 45 7.33 6.27 9.70
C ARG A 45 5.99 5.55 9.63
N ASP A 46 5.60 5.10 8.45
CA ASP A 46 4.33 4.41 8.25
C ASP A 46 4.53 2.90 8.43
N PRO A 47 3.96 2.29 9.49
CA PRO A 47 4.20 0.88 9.81
C PRO A 47 3.60 -0.08 8.78
N VAL A 48 2.69 0.38 7.91
CA VAL A 48 1.99 -0.48 6.96
C VAL A 48 2.94 -1.20 6.01
N PHE A 49 3.94 -0.48 5.48
CA PHE A 49 4.85 -1.02 4.47
C PHE A 49 5.70 -2.18 5.02
N ARG A 50 6.37 -1.92 6.14
CA ARG A 50 7.16 -2.94 6.82
C ARG A 50 6.28 -4.10 7.27
N GLY A 51 5.14 -3.82 7.89
CA GLY A 51 4.22 -4.83 8.38
C GLY A 51 3.67 -5.75 7.28
N MET A 52 3.40 -5.23 6.07
CA MET A 52 2.99 -6.07 4.94
C MET A 52 4.07 -7.05 4.50
N LEU A 53 5.35 -6.65 4.54
CA LEU A 53 6.47 -7.54 4.24
C LEU A 53 6.66 -8.60 5.32
N GLU A 54 6.67 -8.20 6.58
CA GLU A 54 6.87 -9.11 7.73
C GLU A 54 5.77 -10.17 7.85
N ARG A 55 4.56 -9.86 7.40
CA ARG A 55 3.42 -10.81 7.41
C ARG A 55 3.23 -11.57 6.11
N GLY A 56 3.92 -11.19 5.03
CA GLY A 56 3.70 -11.77 3.70
C GLY A 56 2.34 -11.40 3.10
N ASP A 57 1.85 -10.19 3.39
CA ASP A 57 0.57 -9.72 2.84
C ASP A 57 0.69 -9.42 1.33
N LEU A 58 1.88 -9.06 0.84
CA LEU A 58 2.18 -8.88 -0.58
C LEU A 58 2.59 -10.21 -1.22
N LEU A 59 1.92 -10.59 -2.30
CA LEU A 59 2.18 -11.86 -2.99
C LEU A 59 3.46 -11.76 -3.85
N PRO A 60 4.20 -12.86 -4.02
CA PRO A 60 5.34 -12.91 -4.94
C PRO A 60 4.87 -12.91 -6.40
N GLU A 61 5.64 -12.29 -7.28
CA GLU A 61 5.44 -12.26 -8.74
C GLU A 61 4.04 -11.79 -9.17
N ALA A 62 3.37 -10.98 -8.35
CA ALA A 62 2.01 -10.56 -8.57
C ALA A 62 1.90 -9.46 -9.64
N ARG A 63 0.80 -9.46 -10.38
CA ARG A 63 0.32 -8.29 -11.11
C ARG A 63 -0.35 -7.36 -10.09
N VAL A 64 0.25 -6.21 -9.85
CA VAL A 64 -0.19 -5.28 -8.80
C VAL A 64 -0.87 -4.07 -9.41
N VAL A 65 -2.04 -3.72 -8.88
CA VAL A 65 -2.70 -2.43 -9.13
C VAL A 65 -2.74 -1.65 -7.81
N ASP A 66 -2.23 -0.43 -7.82
CA ASP A 66 -2.17 0.46 -6.64
C ASP A 66 -3.05 1.69 -6.88
N ILE A 67 -4.20 1.75 -6.21
CA ILE A 67 -5.18 2.82 -6.36
C ILE A 67 -4.92 3.89 -5.29
N GLY A 68 -4.66 5.12 -5.75
CA GLY A 68 -4.14 6.20 -4.92
C GLY A 68 -2.66 6.02 -4.64
N CYS A 69 -1.90 5.59 -5.64
CA CYS A 69 -0.48 5.22 -5.51
C CYS A 69 0.44 6.38 -5.12
N GLY A 70 -0.04 7.62 -5.15
CA GLY A 70 0.76 8.82 -4.89
C GLY A 70 1.96 8.88 -5.83
N GLN A 71 3.16 8.92 -5.25
CA GLN A 71 4.40 8.95 -6.01
C GLN A 71 4.98 7.55 -6.30
N GLY A 72 4.18 6.48 -6.23
CA GLY A 72 4.57 5.12 -6.60
C GLY A 72 5.49 4.42 -5.59
N LEU A 73 5.38 4.75 -4.30
CA LEU A 73 6.30 4.22 -3.27
C LEU A 73 6.22 2.70 -3.14
N MET A 74 5.05 2.10 -3.34
CA MET A 74 4.87 0.65 -3.34
C MET A 74 5.65 -0.02 -4.49
N ALA A 75 5.64 0.55 -5.70
CA ALA A 75 6.44 0.02 -6.82
C ALA A 75 7.93 0.00 -6.50
N SER A 76 8.43 1.09 -5.92
CA SER A 76 9.83 1.19 -5.52
C SER A 76 10.21 0.18 -4.43
N LEU A 77 9.32 -0.04 -3.46
CA LEU A 77 9.51 -1.03 -2.40
C LEU A 77 9.55 -2.46 -2.97
N LEU A 78 8.61 -2.82 -3.84
CA LEU A 78 8.57 -4.13 -4.50
C LEU A 78 9.83 -4.39 -5.34
N GLN A 79 10.31 -3.37 -6.06
CA GLN A 79 11.58 -3.48 -6.79
C GLN A 79 12.78 -3.67 -5.86
N ALA A 80 12.82 -2.97 -4.72
CA ALA A 80 13.87 -3.15 -3.73
C ALA A 80 13.84 -4.56 -3.10
N CYS A 81 12.66 -5.11 -2.84
CA CYS A 81 12.48 -6.49 -2.36
C CYS A 81 13.03 -7.50 -3.39
N ALA A 82 12.66 -7.35 -4.67
CA ALA A 82 13.15 -8.22 -5.74
C ALA A 82 14.69 -8.16 -5.88
N ALA A 83 15.27 -6.97 -5.80
CA ALA A 83 16.72 -6.79 -5.85
C ALA A 83 17.43 -7.42 -4.64
N MET A 84 16.88 -7.26 -3.44
CA MET A 84 17.43 -7.88 -2.21
C MET A 84 17.37 -9.42 -2.27
N GLN A 85 16.28 -9.96 -2.81
CA GLN A 85 16.14 -11.40 -3.05
C GLN A 85 17.18 -11.91 -4.05
N ALA A 86 17.32 -11.24 -5.19
CA ALA A 86 18.28 -11.61 -6.23
C ALA A 86 19.72 -11.59 -5.72
N ALA A 87 20.02 -10.71 -4.76
CA ALA A 87 21.31 -10.65 -4.08
C ALA A 87 21.50 -11.71 -2.96
N GLY A 88 20.51 -12.56 -2.69
CA GLY A 88 20.54 -13.55 -1.62
C GLY A 88 20.51 -12.94 -0.21
N GLN A 89 20.04 -11.72 -0.07
CA GLN A 89 20.04 -10.92 1.17
C GLN A 89 18.66 -10.86 1.86
N TRP A 90 17.66 -11.60 1.33
CA TRP A 90 16.34 -11.62 1.94
C TRP A 90 16.39 -12.28 3.32
N PRO A 91 15.79 -11.67 4.37
CA PRO A 91 15.88 -12.20 5.73
C PRO A 91 15.21 -13.56 5.85
N ALA A 92 15.91 -14.55 6.43
CA ALA A 92 15.39 -15.91 6.62
C ALA A 92 14.12 -15.94 7.52
N GLY A 93 13.96 -14.96 8.41
CA GLY A 93 12.80 -14.84 9.30
C GLY A 93 11.57 -14.19 8.67
N TRP A 94 11.67 -13.69 7.43
CA TRP A 94 10.54 -13.13 6.71
C TRP A 94 9.88 -14.15 5.78
N PRO A 95 8.57 -13.98 5.46
CA PRO A 95 7.90 -14.79 4.44
C PRO A 95 8.58 -14.67 3.07
N ARG A 96 8.03 -15.36 2.06
CA ARG A 96 8.52 -15.23 0.69
C ARG A 96 8.61 -13.76 0.29
N PRO A 97 9.66 -13.36 -0.45
CA PRO A 97 9.84 -11.99 -0.88
C PRO A 97 8.64 -11.51 -1.69
N ALA A 98 8.18 -10.31 -1.36
CA ALA A 98 7.21 -9.61 -2.19
C ALA A 98 7.88 -9.18 -3.50
N SER A 99 7.24 -9.45 -4.63
CA SER A 99 7.69 -8.99 -5.93
C SER A 99 6.50 -8.77 -6.86
N ALA A 100 6.69 -7.96 -7.90
CA ALA A 100 5.66 -7.74 -8.90
C ALA A 100 6.17 -8.14 -10.28
N SER A 101 5.36 -8.87 -11.04
CA SER A 101 5.57 -9.13 -12.46
C SER A 101 5.13 -7.94 -13.32
N SER A 102 4.17 -7.17 -12.84
CA SER A 102 3.76 -5.87 -13.39
C SER A 102 3.19 -4.97 -12.31
N TYR A 103 3.26 -3.66 -12.52
CA TYR A 103 2.71 -2.68 -11.59
C TYR A 103 2.01 -1.55 -12.35
N ILE A 104 0.78 -1.26 -11.96
CA ILE A 104 0.00 -0.14 -12.46
C ILE A 104 -0.46 0.69 -11.27
N GLY A 105 0.00 1.95 -11.21
CA GLY A 105 -0.44 2.94 -10.23
C GLY A 105 -1.51 3.86 -10.84
N ILE A 106 -2.63 4.02 -10.14
CA ILE A 106 -3.70 4.97 -10.48
C ILE A 106 -3.68 6.08 -9.45
N GLU A 107 -3.53 7.33 -9.90
CA GLU A 107 -3.44 8.49 -9.01
C GLU A 107 -4.15 9.70 -9.64
N LEU A 108 -4.95 10.39 -8.83
CA LEU A 108 -5.71 11.57 -9.27
C LEU A 108 -4.82 12.79 -9.53
N MET A 109 -3.71 12.91 -8.78
CA MET A 109 -2.88 14.11 -8.74
C MET A 109 -1.80 14.10 -9.83
N PRO A 110 -1.90 14.94 -10.89
CA PRO A 110 -0.92 14.94 -11.99
C PRO A 110 0.52 15.20 -11.53
N LYS A 111 0.71 16.01 -10.47
CA LYS A 111 2.04 16.30 -9.92
C LYS A 111 2.67 15.07 -9.27
N ASP A 112 1.89 14.22 -8.61
CA ASP A 112 2.40 13.01 -7.98
C ASP A 112 2.66 11.93 -9.02
N VAL A 113 1.80 11.79 -10.04
CA VAL A 113 2.07 10.95 -11.22
C VAL A 113 3.37 11.34 -11.91
N ALA A 114 3.57 12.63 -12.18
CA ALA A 114 4.81 13.11 -12.84
C ALA A 114 6.06 12.84 -11.99
N ARG A 115 5.95 12.90 -10.66
CA ARG A 115 7.06 12.56 -9.75
C ARG A 115 7.34 11.05 -9.74
N ALA A 116 6.28 10.21 -9.70
CA ALA A 116 6.40 8.77 -9.79
C ALA A 116 7.09 8.37 -11.09
N GLN A 117 6.63 8.86 -12.23
CA GLN A 117 7.21 8.60 -13.54
C GLN A 117 8.70 9.00 -13.59
N ARG A 118 9.05 10.20 -13.08
CA ARG A 118 10.43 10.66 -13.07
C ARG A 118 11.32 9.84 -12.15
N ALA A 119 10.84 9.54 -10.92
CA ALA A 119 11.62 8.78 -9.96
C ALA A 119 11.87 7.34 -10.42
N LEU A 120 10.88 6.71 -11.05
CA LEU A 120 10.85 5.26 -11.25
C LEU A 120 11.04 4.83 -12.71
N ALA A 121 11.34 5.78 -13.61
CA ALA A 121 11.52 5.52 -15.06
C ALA A 121 12.60 4.48 -15.40
N GLY A 122 13.63 4.36 -14.53
CA GLY A 122 14.74 3.43 -14.75
C GLY A 122 14.62 2.10 -14.00
N LEU A 123 13.50 1.84 -13.32
CA LEU A 123 13.34 0.58 -12.58
C LEU A 123 13.13 -0.61 -13.53
N PRO A 124 13.78 -1.77 -13.30
CA PRO A 124 13.53 -3.00 -14.04
C PRO A 124 12.06 -3.43 -14.10
N LEU A 125 11.28 -3.14 -13.05
CA LEU A 125 9.84 -3.39 -12.99
C LEU A 125 9.04 -2.61 -14.04
N GLN A 126 9.58 -1.47 -14.57
CA GLN A 126 8.90 -0.59 -15.52
C GLN A 126 7.45 -0.24 -15.11
N PRO A 127 7.23 0.33 -13.91
CA PRO A 127 5.89 0.61 -13.42
C PRO A 127 5.16 1.62 -14.31
N GLN A 128 3.89 1.37 -14.56
CA GLN A 128 3.01 2.28 -15.29
C GLN A 128 2.23 3.16 -14.31
N PHE A 129 2.06 4.45 -14.64
CA PHE A 129 1.28 5.39 -13.83
C PHE A 129 0.22 6.08 -14.68
N ILE A 130 -1.03 5.97 -14.25
CA ILE A 130 -2.23 6.51 -14.89
C ILE A 130 -2.74 7.67 -14.04
N CYS A 131 -2.86 8.87 -14.64
CA CYS A 131 -3.50 10.00 -14.00
C CYS A 131 -5.01 9.90 -14.24
N ALA A 132 -5.76 9.42 -13.23
CA ALA A 132 -7.19 9.21 -13.34
C ALA A 132 -7.89 9.21 -11.98
N ASP A 133 -9.20 9.52 -11.99
CA ASP A 133 -10.08 9.31 -10.85
C ASP A 133 -10.32 7.80 -10.66
N MET A 134 -10.16 7.28 -9.43
CA MET A 134 -10.43 5.88 -9.10
C MET A 134 -11.88 5.46 -9.40
N CYS A 135 -12.83 6.41 -9.35
CA CYS A 135 -14.22 6.14 -9.67
C CYS A 135 -14.44 5.86 -11.16
N GLU A 136 -13.63 6.47 -12.04
CA GLU A 136 -13.73 6.35 -13.49
C GLU A 136 -12.71 5.37 -14.08
N ALA A 137 -11.58 5.21 -13.42
CA ALA A 137 -10.49 4.38 -13.90
C ALA A 137 -10.91 2.92 -14.12
N HIS A 138 -10.39 2.34 -15.20
CA HIS A 138 -10.44 0.90 -15.42
C HIS A 138 -9.39 0.21 -14.52
N VAL A 139 -9.80 -0.84 -13.82
CA VAL A 139 -8.90 -1.70 -13.05
C VAL A 139 -8.60 -2.94 -13.91
N PRO A 140 -7.38 -3.11 -14.41
CA PRO A 140 -7.04 -4.26 -15.25
C PRO A 140 -6.98 -5.55 -14.44
N PRO A 141 -7.06 -6.73 -15.08
CA PRO A 141 -6.91 -8.03 -14.40
C PRO A 141 -5.60 -8.11 -13.63
N CYS A 142 -5.67 -8.44 -12.35
CA CYS A 142 -4.54 -8.42 -11.42
C CYS A 142 -4.64 -9.50 -10.34
N ASP A 143 -3.56 -9.67 -9.59
CA ASP A 143 -3.48 -10.63 -8.49
C ASP A 143 -3.54 -9.92 -7.13
N VAL A 144 -3.06 -8.67 -7.07
CA VAL A 144 -3.09 -7.85 -5.87
C VAL A 144 -3.58 -6.45 -6.21
N VAL A 145 -4.53 -5.94 -5.42
CA VAL A 145 -4.90 -4.54 -5.41
C VAL A 145 -4.50 -3.92 -4.07
N VAL A 146 -3.88 -2.76 -4.12
CA VAL A 146 -3.50 -1.96 -2.94
C VAL A 146 -4.30 -0.67 -2.95
N ILE A 147 -4.94 -0.33 -1.81
CA ILE A 147 -5.65 0.94 -1.60
C ILE A 147 -5.30 1.42 -0.19
N LEU A 148 -4.44 2.42 -0.09
CA LEU A 148 -3.99 2.94 1.20
C LEU A 148 -4.43 4.38 1.41
N ASP A 149 -5.35 4.60 2.36
CA ASP A 149 -5.79 5.92 2.84
C ASP A 149 -6.44 6.84 1.78
N VAL A 150 -7.09 6.31 0.76
CA VAL A 150 -7.70 7.15 -0.29
C VAL A 150 -9.21 6.92 -0.46
N LEU A 151 -9.73 5.76 -0.07
CA LEU A 151 -11.12 5.42 -0.36
C LEU A 151 -12.14 6.28 0.41
N HIS A 152 -11.74 6.88 1.52
CA HIS A 152 -12.59 7.78 2.30
C HIS A 152 -12.81 9.17 1.66
N TYR A 153 -12.12 9.50 0.57
CA TYR A 153 -12.33 10.75 -0.16
C TYR A 153 -13.55 10.73 -1.09
N VAL A 154 -14.17 9.58 -1.31
CA VAL A 154 -15.37 9.41 -2.12
C VAL A 154 -16.53 8.91 -1.27
N ASP A 155 -17.76 9.18 -1.69
CA ASP A 155 -18.96 8.80 -0.95
C ASP A 155 -19.18 7.29 -0.89
N HIS A 156 -20.11 6.85 -0.07
CA HIS A 156 -20.36 5.42 0.17
C HIS A 156 -20.80 4.64 -1.08
N ALA A 157 -21.48 5.29 -2.04
CA ALA A 157 -21.88 4.65 -3.29
C ALA A 157 -20.68 4.47 -4.21
N ALA A 158 -19.84 5.50 -4.32
CA ALA A 158 -18.60 5.45 -5.09
C ALA A 158 -17.58 4.44 -4.49
N GLN A 159 -17.48 4.37 -3.15
CA GLN A 159 -16.67 3.34 -2.47
C GLN A 159 -17.10 1.93 -2.89
N LEU A 160 -18.41 1.65 -2.89
CA LEU A 160 -18.93 0.37 -3.33
C LEU A 160 -18.59 0.11 -4.81
N GLY A 161 -18.78 1.11 -5.68
CA GLY A 161 -18.44 0.99 -7.11
C GLY A 161 -16.97 0.67 -7.36
N VAL A 162 -16.05 1.34 -6.65
CA VAL A 162 -14.61 1.05 -6.73
C VAL A 162 -14.32 -0.39 -6.28
N LEU A 163 -14.88 -0.82 -5.14
CA LEU A 163 -14.65 -2.18 -4.62
C LEU A 163 -15.25 -3.27 -5.51
N GLN A 164 -16.36 -3.01 -6.19
CA GLN A 164 -16.93 -3.92 -7.19
C GLN A 164 -16.01 -4.07 -8.41
N LYS A 165 -15.44 -2.97 -8.93
CA LYS A 165 -14.42 -3.03 -9.99
C LYS A 165 -13.20 -3.83 -9.57
N VAL A 166 -12.70 -3.60 -8.34
CA VAL A 166 -11.60 -4.37 -7.75
C VAL A 166 -11.93 -5.85 -7.69
N ARG A 167 -13.12 -6.19 -7.18
CA ARG A 167 -13.58 -7.59 -7.09
C ARG A 167 -13.60 -8.28 -8.47
N GLN A 168 -14.03 -7.57 -9.51
CA GLN A 168 -14.08 -8.10 -10.87
C GLN A 168 -12.71 -8.26 -11.52
N ALA A 169 -11.75 -7.39 -11.16
CA ALA A 169 -10.40 -7.39 -11.71
C ALA A 169 -9.47 -8.43 -11.06
N LEU A 170 -9.72 -8.77 -9.79
CA LEU A 170 -8.90 -9.73 -9.05
C LEU A 170 -9.08 -11.15 -9.59
N ALA A 171 -7.95 -11.79 -9.86
CA ALA A 171 -7.89 -13.22 -10.18
C ALA A 171 -8.43 -14.08 -9.01
N PRO A 172 -8.80 -15.36 -9.25
CA PRO A 172 -9.05 -16.32 -8.17
C PRO A 172 -7.85 -16.36 -7.21
N GLN A 173 -8.10 -16.40 -5.90
CA GLN A 173 -7.09 -16.26 -4.84
C GLN A 173 -6.37 -14.90 -4.80
N GLY A 174 -6.84 -13.92 -5.58
CA GLY A 174 -6.32 -12.56 -5.55
C GLY A 174 -6.63 -11.86 -4.23
N ARG A 175 -5.87 -10.82 -3.94
CA ARG A 175 -5.87 -10.12 -2.66
C ARG A 175 -6.08 -8.63 -2.81
N LEU A 176 -6.96 -8.09 -1.99
CA LEU A 176 -7.10 -6.66 -1.75
C LEU A 176 -6.44 -6.31 -0.41
N LEU A 177 -5.52 -5.34 -0.44
CA LEU A 177 -4.92 -4.70 0.73
C LEU A 177 -5.54 -3.31 0.88
N LEU A 178 -6.51 -3.18 1.78
CA LEU A 178 -7.27 -1.95 1.97
C LEU A 178 -6.96 -1.35 3.35
N ARG A 179 -6.32 -0.18 3.40
CA ARG A 179 -6.17 0.57 4.65
C ARG A 179 -7.20 1.67 4.75
N VAL A 180 -7.89 1.68 5.89
CA VAL A 180 -8.96 2.64 6.22
C VAL A 180 -8.84 3.11 7.66
N GLY A 181 -9.43 4.28 7.97
CA GLY A 181 -9.67 4.71 9.34
C GLY A 181 -10.94 4.06 9.88
N ASP A 182 -10.93 3.66 11.16
CA ASP A 182 -12.14 3.20 11.86
C ASP A 182 -12.90 4.39 12.43
N ALA A 183 -14.07 4.70 11.85
CA ALA A 183 -14.92 5.79 12.28
C ALA A 183 -15.56 5.57 13.68
N ALA A 184 -15.54 4.35 14.22
CA ALA A 184 -15.98 4.08 15.58
C ALA A 184 -15.02 4.65 16.64
N ASN A 185 -13.72 4.78 16.29
CA ASN A 185 -12.73 5.40 17.15
C ASN A 185 -12.71 6.93 16.94
N GLN A 186 -13.67 7.63 17.58
CA GLN A 186 -13.90 9.07 17.37
C GLN A 186 -12.65 9.95 17.57
N ARG A 187 -11.78 9.64 18.53
CA ARG A 187 -10.57 10.44 18.79
C ARG A 187 -9.50 10.25 17.72
N GLY A 188 -9.18 9.02 17.36
CA GLY A 188 -8.19 8.73 16.32
C GLY A 188 -8.67 9.14 14.93
N PHE A 189 -9.97 9.01 14.66
CA PHE A 189 -10.59 9.41 13.39
C PHE A 189 -10.58 10.94 13.22
N ALA A 190 -10.90 11.70 14.27
CA ALA A 190 -10.84 13.17 14.25
C ALA A 190 -9.41 13.68 13.98
N VAL A 191 -8.39 13.04 14.56
CA VAL A 191 -6.98 13.38 14.30
C VAL A 191 -6.61 13.08 12.85
N SER A 192 -7.03 11.92 12.31
CA SER A 192 -6.81 11.58 10.90
C SER A 192 -7.44 12.62 9.97
N GLN A 193 -8.70 12.98 10.20
CA GLN A 193 -9.40 14.01 9.41
C GLN A 193 -8.72 15.38 9.48
N TRP A 194 -8.21 15.78 10.65
CA TRP A 194 -7.52 17.05 10.81
C TRP A 194 -6.20 17.07 10.04
N VAL A 195 -5.42 15.99 10.10
CA VAL A 195 -4.16 15.86 9.33
C VAL A 195 -4.45 15.85 7.83
N ASP A 196 -5.45 15.11 7.38
CA ASP A 196 -5.86 15.08 5.98
C ASP A 196 -6.29 16.47 5.49
N ARG A 197 -7.04 17.24 6.31
CA ARG A 197 -7.38 18.62 6.01
C ARG A 197 -6.15 19.51 5.84
N VAL A 198 -5.20 19.44 6.78
CA VAL A 198 -3.99 20.25 6.73
C VAL A 198 -3.14 19.89 5.52
N VAL A 199 -2.95 18.59 5.23
CA VAL A 199 -2.18 18.13 4.07
C VAL A 199 -2.84 18.52 2.75
N THR A 200 -4.16 18.40 2.66
CA THR A 200 -4.93 18.73 1.45
C THR A 200 -4.92 20.24 1.20
N LEU A 201 -5.10 21.06 2.24
CA LEU A 201 -4.99 22.51 2.16
C LEU A 201 -3.57 22.96 1.77
N ALA A 202 -2.54 22.36 2.36
CA ALA A 202 -1.13 22.64 2.01
C ALA A 202 -0.79 22.26 0.55
N ARG A 203 -1.56 21.35 -0.05
CA ARG A 203 -1.46 20.96 -1.47
C ARG A 203 -2.32 21.81 -2.40
N GLY A 204 -3.07 22.81 -1.85
CA GLY A 204 -3.87 23.75 -2.63
C GLY A 204 -5.23 23.20 -3.10
N HIS A 205 -5.76 22.17 -2.42
CA HIS A 205 -7.05 21.59 -2.74
C HIS A 205 -8.13 21.96 -1.72
N ARG A 206 -9.38 22.08 -2.17
CA ARG A 206 -10.56 22.11 -1.28
C ARG A 206 -10.70 20.72 -0.67
N VAL A 207 -10.80 20.67 0.66
CA VAL A 207 -10.99 19.40 1.39
C VAL A 207 -12.40 18.91 1.13
N PRO A 208 -12.60 17.79 0.41
CA PRO A 208 -13.92 17.18 0.32
C PRO A 208 -14.34 16.63 1.69
N PRO A 209 -15.64 16.45 1.95
CA PRO A 209 -16.09 15.73 3.12
C PRO A 209 -15.51 14.30 3.07
N THR A 210 -15.00 13.81 4.21
CA THR A 210 -14.50 12.44 4.30
C THR A 210 -15.61 11.48 4.72
N TRP A 211 -15.74 10.37 4.00
CA TRP A 211 -16.78 9.38 4.17
C TRP A 211 -16.22 8.13 4.87
N GLY A 212 -16.12 8.22 6.21
CA GLY A 212 -15.67 7.10 7.02
C GLY A 212 -16.75 6.03 7.22
N ARG A 213 -16.32 4.79 7.41
CA ARG A 213 -17.15 3.68 7.89
C ARG A 213 -16.52 3.12 9.16
N THR A 214 -17.32 2.45 9.98
CA THR A 214 -16.79 1.64 11.09
C THR A 214 -16.06 0.41 10.54
N LEU A 215 -15.13 -0.14 11.31
CA LEU A 215 -14.43 -1.37 10.95
C LEU A 215 -15.41 -2.51 10.61
N GLN A 216 -16.50 -2.64 11.38
CA GLN A 216 -17.53 -3.63 11.12
C GLN A 216 -18.20 -3.41 9.76
N ALA A 217 -18.58 -2.16 9.43
CA ALA A 217 -19.21 -1.84 8.15
C ALA A 217 -18.27 -2.10 6.96
N TRP A 218 -16.97 -1.83 7.09
CA TRP A 218 -15.97 -2.18 6.08
C TRP A 218 -15.85 -3.69 5.89
N THR A 219 -15.77 -4.44 7.01
CA THR A 219 -15.66 -5.91 6.98
C THR A 219 -16.87 -6.54 6.33
N SER A 220 -18.10 -6.14 6.74
CA SER A 220 -19.34 -6.64 6.15
C SER A 220 -19.42 -6.34 4.66
N LEU A 221 -19.09 -5.10 4.24
CA LEU A 221 -19.08 -4.72 2.83
C LEU A 221 -18.16 -5.61 1.97
N LEU A 222 -16.96 -5.92 2.46
CA LEU A 222 -16.04 -6.79 1.75
C LEU A 222 -16.51 -8.26 1.76
N GLN A 223 -17.11 -8.74 2.85
CA GLN A 223 -17.70 -10.08 2.93
C GLN A 223 -18.88 -10.22 1.97
N ASP A 224 -19.74 -9.21 1.85
CA ASP A 224 -20.86 -9.19 0.88
C ASP A 224 -20.35 -9.24 -0.57
N LEU A 225 -19.14 -8.74 -0.84
CA LEU A 225 -18.46 -8.86 -2.13
C LEU A 225 -17.74 -10.21 -2.31
N GLY A 226 -17.83 -11.13 -1.34
CA GLY A 226 -17.27 -12.47 -1.41
C GLY A 226 -15.82 -12.61 -0.98
N PHE A 227 -15.28 -11.62 -0.25
CA PHE A 227 -13.94 -11.72 0.32
C PHE A 227 -13.92 -12.41 1.69
N VAL A 228 -12.84 -13.13 1.97
CA VAL A 228 -12.46 -13.54 3.33
C VAL A 228 -11.56 -12.45 3.90
N VAL A 229 -11.96 -11.83 5.01
CA VAL A 229 -11.33 -10.60 5.53
C VAL A 229 -10.61 -10.85 6.84
N ARG A 230 -9.34 -10.41 6.92
CA ARG A 230 -8.56 -10.27 8.17
C ARG A 230 -8.31 -8.79 8.44
N SER A 231 -8.53 -8.34 9.67
CA SER A 231 -8.25 -6.98 10.09
C SER A 231 -6.96 -6.92 10.91
N ILE A 232 -6.09 -5.95 10.60
CA ILE A 232 -4.79 -5.77 11.25
C ILE A 232 -4.71 -4.33 11.74
N PRO A 233 -4.71 -4.09 13.07
CA PRO A 233 -4.56 -2.76 13.62
C PRO A 233 -3.24 -2.11 13.18
N GLN A 234 -3.31 -0.85 12.73
CA GLN A 234 -2.16 -0.05 12.28
C GLN A 234 -1.98 1.22 13.12
N SER A 235 -2.60 1.25 14.30
CA SER A 235 -2.59 2.41 15.20
C SER A 235 -1.43 2.41 16.19
N GLN A 236 -0.61 1.35 16.27
CA GLN A 236 0.50 1.27 17.22
C GLN A 236 1.53 2.38 16.93
N GLY A 237 1.78 3.23 17.94
CA GLY A 237 2.73 4.34 17.84
C GLY A 237 2.24 5.55 17.02
N THR A 238 0.96 5.57 16.60
CA THR A 238 0.36 6.70 15.88
C THR A 238 -0.95 7.12 16.54
N PRO A 239 -1.36 8.39 16.45
CA PRO A 239 -2.65 8.85 16.95
C PRO A 239 -3.83 8.46 16.05
N PHE A 240 -3.59 7.71 14.98
CA PHE A 240 -4.59 7.36 13.97
C PHE A 240 -5.28 6.03 14.27
N ALA A 241 -6.57 5.96 13.96
CA ALA A 241 -7.37 4.72 14.07
C ALA A 241 -7.30 3.89 12.77
N ASN A 242 -6.10 3.74 12.19
CA ASN A 242 -5.91 3.04 10.93
C ASN A 242 -5.95 1.52 11.13
N VAL A 243 -6.63 0.85 10.21
CA VAL A 243 -6.69 -0.62 10.12
C VAL A 243 -6.38 -1.04 8.69
N LEU A 244 -5.52 -2.03 8.53
CA LEU A 244 -5.31 -2.72 7.26
C LEU A 244 -6.26 -3.92 7.20
N LEU A 245 -7.12 -3.93 6.21
CA LEU A 245 -7.95 -5.07 5.85
C LEU A 245 -7.24 -5.85 4.74
N VAL A 246 -6.90 -7.09 5.05
CA VAL A 246 -6.38 -8.06 4.06
C VAL A 246 -7.56 -8.91 3.65
N ALA A 247 -8.02 -8.73 2.43
CA ALA A 247 -9.22 -9.36 1.90
C ALA A 247 -8.85 -10.29 0.73
N ASP A 248 -8.98 -11.58 0.95
CA ASP A 248 -8.62 -12.63 0.01
C ASP A 248 -9.86 -13.15 -0.73
N LEU A 249 -9.77 -13.33 -2.05
CA LEU A 249 -10.78 -14.07 -2.80
C LEU A 249 -10.56 -15.57 -2.60
N PRO A 250 -11.63 -16.34 -2.31
CA PRO A 250 -11.52 -17.79 -2.28
C PRO A 250 -11.08 -18.32 -3.64
N GLY A 251 -10.38 -19.46 -3.63
CA GLY A 251 -10.09 -20.21 -4.84
C GLY A 251 -11.38 -20.76 -5.48
N PRO A 252 -11.30 -21.22 -6.72
CA PRO A 252 -12.40 -21.97 -7.32
C PRO A 252 -12.70 -23.19 -6.44
N ALA A 253 -14.00 -23.44 -6.21
CA ALA A 253 -14.49 -24.63 -5.52
C ALA A 253 -14.21 -25.90 -6.31
#